data_963f19a8296c2cda1631a15c5f29b837
#
_entry.id   963f19a8296c2cda1631a15c5f29b837
#
_cell.length_a   1.000
_cell.length_b   1.000
_cell.length_c   1.000
_cell.angle_alpha   90.00
_cell.angle_beta   90.00
_cell.angle_gamma   90.00
#
_symmetry.space_group_name_H-M   'P 1'
#
loop_
_entity.id
_entity.type
_entity.pdbx_description
1 polymer ?
#
loop_
_entity_poly.entity_id
_entity_poly.type
_entity_poly.pdbx_seq_one_letter_code
_entity_poly.pdbx_strand_id
1 'polypeptide(L)'
;MKQKYLFNVFFLLFFTTIGWAQEIIVKGTVSSDEMPLPGAAVVVKGTTHGTQTDFEGNYTLTAKEGDILVFSFVGYTTQERRVTGGGNVTLNIKLKEESNTLDEVVVTGYGVQTRKTLATSVSKLNTKVLESAPRSNAATALQGSIAGLRVTQVTGKPGTTPEIQLRGGTGFDGSGSPLVLIDGVPGSFYALNSDDIESMEVLKDAASTAIYGARAANGVILVTTKKGKTGRSNITLRTKYTMNQKRSLPDYLNARDFIYWNRRAIKNVQDYGVHHFDQFLTGTHAMATGNNTTDSPYTTMELTNANRYLLNNPEWQTMTDPLDPNRTLIFQNNNVGELIYQYSDAKDYSVSFEGGNDKGSYYLGLGYLDDTGLVLGSNFKRYSGTFNGSYKITDDFKVSSNILYAQSNRVGSFRDALSGYANEDDYFIFQRFAGQAPTSRIYNTNPDGSSSKNYNPGSNSGFGNP
;
A
#
# COMPACT_ATOMS: atom_id res chain seq x y z
N MET A 1 50.76 62.74 -50.34
CA MET A 1 50.13 63.12 -49.06
C MET A 1 48.57 63.10 -49.09
N LYS A 2 47.91 63.32 -50.17
CA LYS A 2 46.42 63.39 -50.24
C LYS A 2 45.70 62.05 -50.03
N GLN A 3 46.29 60.88 -50.32
CA GLN A 3 45.65 59.59 -50.16
C GLN A 3 45.57 59.11 -48.72
N LYS A 4 46.45 59.49 -47.83
CA LYS A 4 46.42 59.12 -46.41
C LYS A 4 45.31 59.85 -45.64
N TYR A 5 44.91 61.01 -46.05
CA TYR A 5 43.80 61.76 -45.41
C TYR A 5 42.43 61.19 -45.81
N LEU A 6 42.31 60.69 -47.04
CA LEU A 6 41.06 60.07 -47.50
C LEU A 6 40.77 58.79 -46.76
N PHE A 7 41.80 57.97 -46.41
CA PHE A 7 41.64 56.72 -45.67
C PHE A 7 41.26 57.00 -44.22
N ASN A 8 41.82 58.00 -43.59
CA ASN A 8 41.48 58.42 -42.22
C ASN A 8 40.08 59.02 -42.12
N VAL A 9 39.61 59.77 -43.11
CA VAL A 9 38.22 60.27 -43.15
C VAL A 9 37.23 59.18 -43.39
N PHE A 10 37.55 58.13 -44.18
CA PHE A 10 36.70 56.96 -44.39
C PHE A 10 36.65 56.10 -43.13
N PHE A 11 37.76 55.95 -42.39
CA PHE A 11 37.80 55.23 -41.11
C PHE A 11 37.05 55.93 -39.98
N LEU A 12 37.03 57.26 -39.98
CA LEU A 12 36.31 58.07 -38.99
C LEU A 12 34.79 58.02 -39.28
N LEU A 13 34.36 57.93 -40.54
CA LEU A 13 32.95 57.78 -40.92
C LEU A 13 32.37 56.42 -40.61
N PHE A 14 33.20 55.38 -40.48
CA PHE A 14 32.78 54.01 -40.18
C PHE A 14 32.50 53.82 -38.65
N PHE A 15 33.03 54.74 -37.81
CA PHE A 15 32.83 54.65 -36.35
C PHE A 15 31.59 55.42 -35.84
N THR A 16 30.87 56.12 -36.66
CA THR A 16 29.74 56.95 -36.24
C THR A 16 28.37 56.22 -36.35
N THR A 17 28.35 54.91 -36.70
CA THR A 17 27.11 54.09 -36.79
C THR A 17 26.93 53.16 -35.59
N ILE A 18 27.48 53.51 -34.41
CA ILE A 18 27.05 52.81 -33.20
C ILE A 18 25.67 53.40 -32.86
N GLY A 19 24.63 52.74 -33.40
CA GLY A 19 23.26 53.08 -33.07
C GLY A 19 23.04 52.84 -31.58
N TRP A 20 22.71 53.92 -30.87
CA TRP A 20 22.23 53.84 -29.49
C TRP A 20 20.93 53.03 -29.53
N ALA A 21 20.96 51.78 -29.09
CA ALA A 21 19.75 51.02 -28.84
C ALA A 21 19.03 51.71 -27.69
N GLN A 22 17.97 52.41 -27.99
CA GLN A 22 17.17 53.13 -27.01
C GLN A 22 16.47 52.11 -26.11
N GLU A 23 16.77 52.11 -24.84
CA GLU A 23 16.07 51.26 -23.85
C GLU A 23 14.63 51.79 -23.69
N ILE A 24 13.68 50.91 -23.83
CA ILE A 24 12.25 51.17 -23.68
C ILE A 24 11.82 50.61 -22.32
N ILE A 25 11.10 51.41 -21.54
CA ILE A 25 10.49 50.93 -20.29
C ILE A 25 9.11 50.37 -20.66
N VAL A 26 8.96 49.06 -20.52
CA VAL A 26 7.70 48.34 -20.70
C VAL A 26 7.03 48.16 -19.35
N LYS A 27 5.81 48.65 -19.21
CA LYS A 27 4.97 48.48 -18.01
C LYS A 27 3.64 47.84 -18.43
N GLY A 28 2.97 47.24 -17.47
CA GLY A 28 1.64 46.65 -17.70
C GLY A 28 1.19 45.72 -16.60
N THR A 29 0.07 45.10 -16.86
CA THR A 29 -0.50 44.10 -15.92
C THR A 29 -0.60 42.75 -16.58
N VAL A 30 -0.39 41.72 -15.79
CA VAL A 30 -0.68 40.33 -16.17
C VAL A 30 -1.85 39.85 -15.32
N SER A 31 -2.91 39.43 -15.98
CA SER A 31 -4.14 38.95 -15.33
C SER A 31 -4.68 37.68 -15.97
N SER A 32 -5.52 36.97 -15.25
CA SER A 32 -6.46 35.98 -15.80
C SER A 32 -7.79 36.67 -16.18
N ASP A 33 -8.80 35.90 -16.59
CA ASP A 33 -10.14 36.45 -16.85
C ASP A 33 -10.83 36.96 -15.57
N GLU A 34 -10.45 36.46 -14.39
CA GLU A 34 -11.12 36.76 -13.12
C GLU A 34 -10.29 37.60 -12.15
N MET A 35 -8.91 37.51 -12.19
CA MET A 35 -8.08 38.19 -11.20
C MET A 35 -6.65 38.50 -11.71
N PRO A 36 -5.93 39.48 -11.09
CA PRO A 36 -4.51 39.66 -11.35
C PRO A 36 -3.68 38.48 -10.98
N LEU A 37 -2.55 38.25 -11.67
CA LEU A 37 -1.64 37.11 -11.46
C LEU A 37 -0.35 37.61 -10.81
N PRO A 38 -0.21 37.53 -9.46
CA PRO A 38 1.02 37.88 -8.75
C PRO A 38 2.08 36.80 -8.96
N GLY A 39 3.34 37.21 -9.14
CA GLY A 39 4.47 36.29 -9.34
C GLY A 39 4.57 35.72 -10.77
N ALA A 40 3.81 36.25 -11.74
CA ALA A 40 3.97 35.86 -13.14
C ALA A 40 5.34 36.35 -13.66
N ALA A 41 6.06 35.48 -14.36
CA ALA A 41 7.36 35.78 -14.92
C ALA A 41 7.20 36.50 -16.28
N VAL A 42 7.95 37.59 -16.43
CA VAL A 42 8.03 38.39 -17.68
C VAL A 42 9.51 38.44 -18.06
N VAL A 43 9.90 37.76 -19.15
CA VAL A 43 11.28 37.58 -19.54
C VAL A 43 11.48 37.95 -21.00
N VAL A 44 12.61 38.58 -21.32
CA VAL A 44 12.99 38.83 -22.73
C VAL A 44 13.48 37.50 -23.34
N LYS A 45 12.82 37.09 -24.42
CA LYS A 45 13.06 35.79 -25.10
C LYS A 45 14.55 35.61 -25.46
N GLY A 46 15.10 34.48 -25.05
CA GLY A 46 16.48 34.14 -25.33
C GLY A 46 17.54 34.78 -24.38
N THR A 47 17.09 35.47 -23.34
CA THR A 47 17.95 36.08 -22.31
C THR A 47 17.55 35.68 -20.91
N THR A 48 18.36 36.03 -19.92
CA THR A 48 18.01 35.90 -18.48
C THR A 48 17.41 37.18 -17.91
N HIS A 49 17.21 38.21 -18.76
CA HIS A 49 16.69 39.48 -18.32
C HIS A 49 15.16 39.43 -18.20
N GLY A 50 14.64 39.64 -17.00
CA GLY A 50 13.22 39.54 -16.71
C GLY A 50 12.83 40.07 -15.33
N THR A 51 11.55 40.11 -15.06
CA THR A 51 10.93 40.54 -13.81
C THR A 51 9.76 39.63 -13.45
N GLN A 52 9.21 39.78 -12.25
CA GLN A 52 7.98 39.15 -11.81
C GLN A 52 6.92 40.22 -11.50
N THR A 53 5.67 39.87 -11.62
CA THR A 53 4.54 40.74 -11.27
C THR A 53 4.40 40.85 -9.75
N ASP A 54 3.96 42.05 -9.30
CA ASP A 54 3.60 42.30 -7.90
C ASP A 54 2.24 41.69 -7.52
N PHE A 55 1.77 41.97 -6.29
CA PHE A 55 0.50 41.42 -5.77
C PHE A 55 -0.74 41.88 -6.58
N GLU A 56 -0.63 42.98 -7.30
CA GLU A 56 -1.69 43.54 -8.17
C GLU A 56 -1.52 43.11 -9.62
N GLY A 57 -0.53 42.26 -9.92
CA GLY A 57 -0.23 41.80 -11.27
C GLY A 57 0.57 42.76 -12.10
N ASN A 58 1.06 43.91 -11.56
CA ASN A 58 1.81 44.89 -12.34
C ASN A 58 3.27 44.45 -12.50
N TYR A 59 3.85 44.84 -13.64
CA TYR A 59 5.28 44.61 -13.90
C TYR A 59 5.90 45.86 -14.56
N THR A 60 7.21 45.96 -14.41
CA THR A 60 8.04 46.95 -15.12
C THR A 60 9.35 46.25 -15.54
N LEU A 61 9.68 46.37 -16.83
CA LEU A 61 10.87 45.74 -17.42
C LEU A 61 11.47 46.66 -18.47
N THR A 62 12.78 46.77 -18.52
CA THR A 62 13.48 47.45 -19.62
C THR A 62 13.71 46.47 -20.78
N ALA A 63 13.46 46.87 -22.00
CA ALA A 63 13.62 46.07 -23.21
C ALA A 63 14.03 46.96 -24.39
N LYS A 64 14.43 46.36 -25.48
CA LYS A 64 14.75 47.08 -26.72
C LYS A 64 13.59 46.99 -27.71
N GLU A 65 13.50 47.93 -28.58
CA GLU A 65 12.54 47.85 -29.68
C GLU A 65 12.76 46.60 -30.53
N GLY A 66 11.68 45.82 -30.73
CA GLY A 66 11.73 44.56 -31.45
C GLY A 66 11.91 43.34 -30.57
N ASP A 67 12.27 43.46 -29.27
CA ASP A 67 12.35 42.35 -28.34
C ASP A 67 10.99 41.65 -28.19
N ILE A 68 11.04 40.35 -27.93
CA ILE A 68 9.86 39.52 -27.64
C ILE A 68 9.84 39.26 -26.15
N LEU A 69 8.80 39.71 -25.44
CA LEU A 69 8.55 39.38 -24.05
C LEU A 69 7.74 38.10 -23.94
N VAL A 70 8.17 37.21 -23.10
CA VAL A 70 7.53 35.93 -22.76
C VAL A 70 6.87 36.06 -21.38
N PHE A 71 5.55 35.92 -21.36
CA PHE A 71 4.74 35.98 -20.15
C PHE A 71 4.34 34.56 -19.76
N SER A 72 4.74 34.12 -18.56
CA SER A 72 4.44 32.74 -18.08
C SER A 72 4.03 32.76 -16.62
N PHE A 73 3.06 31.89 -16.29
CA PHE A 73 2.63 31.63 -14.92
C PHE A 73 2.21 30.17 -14.80
N VAL A 74 2.42 29.57 -13.62
CA VAL A 74 2.10 28.14 -13.38
C VAL A 74 0.60 27.90 -13.57
N GLY A 75 0.24 26.98 -14.46
CA GLY A 75 -1.16 26.67 -14.77
C GLY A 75 -1.79 27.55 -15.87
N TYR A 76 -1.01 28.39 -16.58
CA TYR A 76 -1.47 29.26 -17.63
C TYR A 76 -0.67 29.08 -18.93
N THR A 77 -1.34 29.26 -20.06
CA THR A 77 -0.71 29.20 -21.38
C THR A 77 0.23 30.39 -21.55
N THR A 78 1.51 30.09 -21.85
CA THR A 78 2.53 31.13 -22.12
C THR A 78 2.15 31.99 -23.30
N GLN A 79 2.28 33.31 -23.19
CA GLN A 79 2.08 34.25 -24.27
C GLN A 79 3.35 35.02 -24.60
N GLU A 80 3.52 35.29 -25.91
CA GLU A 80 4.63 36.11 -26.41
C GLU A 80 4.09 37.41 -27.00
N ARG A 81 4.75 38.55 -26.71
CA ARG A 81 4.43 39.84 -27.28
C ARG A 81 5.69 40.56 -27.68
N ARG A 82 5.66 41.13 -28.89
CA ARG A 82 6.78 41.94 -29.39
C ARG A 82 6.64 43.36 -28.86
N VAL A 83 7.73 43.94 -28.41
CA VAL A 83 7.83 45.33 -28.00
C VAL A 83 7.91 46.19 -29.28
N THR A 84 6.93 47.06 -29.48
CA THR A 84 6.86 47.98 -30.63
C THR A 84 6.55 49.39 -30.09
N GLY A 85 7.31 50.39 -30.56
CA GLY A 85 7.13 51.79 -30.17
C GLY A 85 8.35 52.35 -29.45
N GLY A 86 8.52 53.67 -29.47
CA GLY A 86 9.60 54.42 -28.78
C GLY A 86 9.09 55.04 -27.48
N GLY A 87 9.89 54.92 -26.42
CA GLY A 87 9.61 55.49 -25.09
C GLY A 87 8.94 54.52 -24.13
N ASN A 88 7.97 54.96 -23.32
CA ASN A 88 7.24 54.12 -22.37
C ASN A 88 6.13 53.34 -23.07
N VAL A 89 6.18 52.02 -23.04
CA VAL A 89 5.17 51.14 -23.65
C VAL A 89 4.35 50.45 -22.55
N THR A 90 3.02 50.45 -22.66
CA THR A 90 2.15 49.72 -21.74
C THR A 90 1.60 48.48 -22.44
N LEU A 91 1.89 47.26 -21.89
CA LEU A 91 1.43 45.99 -22.39
C LEU A 91 0.65 45.23 -21.31
N ASN A 92 -0.66 45.21 -21.40
CA ASN A 92 -1.52 44.46 -20.52
C ASN A 92 -1.81 43.09 -21.17
N ILE A 93 -1.55 42.01 -20.43
CA ILE A 93 -1.64 40.64 -20.92
C ILE A 93 -2.67 39.87 -20.12
N LYS A 94 -3.58 39.21 -20.80
CA LYS A 94 -4.47 38.23 -20.20
C LYS A 94 -3.97 36.82 -20.53
N LEU A 95 -3.50 36.09 -19.52
CA LEU A 95 -3.16 34.68 -19.67
C LEU A 95 -4.43 33.83 -19.53
N LYS A 96 -4.60 32.90 -20.44
CA LYS A 96 -5.66 31.89 -20.33
C LYS A 96 -5.18 30.77 -19.46
N GLU A 97 -6.04 30.30 -18.55
CA GLU A 97 -5.75 29.05 -17.83
C GLU A 97 -5.44 27.95 -18.85
N GLU A 98 -4.31 27.35 -18.69
CA GLU A 98 -4.01 26.12 -19.39
C GLU A 98 -4.96 25.07 -18.78
N SER A 99 -6.14 24.92 -19.37
CA SER A 99 -6.94 23.73 -19.14
C SER A 99 -6.12 22.58 -19.68
N ASN A 100 -5.14 22.12 -18.90
CA ASN A 100 -4.57 20.81 -19.01
C ASN A 100 -5.67 19.80 -18.62
N THR A 101 -6.74 19.75 -19.38
CA THR A 101 -7.34 18.48 -19.68
C THR A 101 -6.27 17.75 -20.49
N LEU A 102 -5.26 17.21 -19.81
CA LEU A 102 -4.56 16.04 -20.31
C LEU A 102 -5.73 15.12 -20.70
N ASP A 103 -5.94 14.94 -21.98
CA ASP A 103 -6.90 13.94 -22.44
C ASP A 103 -6.46 12.65 -21.77
N GLU A 104 -7.17 12.29 -20.70
CA GLU A 104 -6.79 11.15 -19.84
C GLU A 104 -6.84 9.92 -20.75
N VAL A 105 -5.66 9.46 -21.08
CA VAL A 105 -5.46 8.38 -22.04
C VAL A 105 -5.67 7.08 -21.28
N VAL A 106 -6.69 6.35 -21.66
CA VAL A 106 -6.96 5.00 -21.15
C VAL A 106 -6.31 4.00 -22.11
N VAL A 107 -5.37 3.22 -21.61
CA VAL A 107 -4.76 2.14 -22.38
C VAL A 107 -5.76 0.99 -22.45
N THR A 108 -6.42 0.81 -23.59
CA THR A 108 -7.19 -0.39 -23.88
C THR A 108 -6.26 -1.44 -24.51
N GLY A 109 -6.44 -2.73 -24.26
CA GLY A 109 -5.48 -3.80 -24.57
C GLY A 109 -4.92 -3.87 -25.99
N TYR A 110 -5.52 -3.21 -26.97
CA TYR A 110 -5.06 -3.12 -28.36
C TYR A 110 -4.94 -1.69 -28.88
N GLY A 111 -5.03 -0.68 -28.04
CA GLY A 111 -4.91 0.73 -28.47
C GLY A 111 -4.99 1.69 -27.30
N VAL A 112 -4.70 2.92 -27.64
CA VAL A 112 -4.76 4.05 -26.72
C VAL A 112 -6.01 4.85 -27.12
N GLN A 113 -6.99 4.97 -26.22
CA GLN A 113 -8.19 5.78 -26.46
C GLN A 113 -8.26 6.89 -25.41
N THR A 114 -8.76 8.05 -25.80
CA THR A 114 -9.01 9.12 -24.84
C THR A 114 -10.29 8.82 -24.06
N ARG A 115 -10.34 9.21 -22.79
CA ARG A 115 -11.53 9.00 -21.95
C ARG A 115 -12.81 9.59 -22.55
N LYS A 116 -12.69 10.66 -23.35
CA LYS A 116 -13.81 11.29 -24.05
C LYS A 116 -14.40 10.40 -25.15
N THR A 117 -13.61 9.51 -25.72
CA THR A 117 -14.04 8.58 -26.79
C THR A 117 -14.50 7.23 -26.29
N LEU A 118 -14.28 6.95 -24.98
CA LEU A 118 -14.76 5.71 -24.35
C LEU A 118 -16.25 5.83 -24.04
N ALA A 119 -17.05 5.07 -24.78
CA ALA A 119 -18.50 4.92 -24.54
C ALA A 119 -18.83 4.04 -23.30
N THR A 120 -17.80 3.62 -22.54
CA THR A 120 -17.90 2.64 -21.47
C THR A 120 -17.50 3.22 -20.11
N SER A 121 -18.11 2.70 -19.03
CA SER A 121 -17.82 3.12 -17.67
C SER A 121 -16.49 2.53 -17.17
N VAL A 122 -15.43 3.34 -17.18
CA VAL A 122 -14.13 3.00 -16.62
C VAL A 122 -13.97 3.70 -15.27
N SER A 123 -13.64 2.93 -14.22
CA SER A 123 -13.33 3.49 -12.89
C SER A 123 -11.83 3.45 -12.66
N LYS A 124 -11.24 4.60 -12.31
CA LYS A 124 -9.81 4.76 -12.05
C LYS A 124 -9.56 4.89 -10.56
N LEU A 125 -8.53 4.20 -10.05
CA LEU A 125 -8.05 4.34 -8.69
C LEU A 125 -7.26 5.65 -8.52
N ASN A 126 -7.48 6.35 -7.42
CA ASN A 126 -6.60 7.42 -7.00
C ASN A 126 -5.26 6.83 -6.51
N THR A 127 -4.20 7.03 -7.27
CA THR A 127 -2.87 6.44 -7.01
C THR A 127 -2.23 6.93 -5.70
N LYS A 128 -2.65 8.05 -5.14
CA LYS A 128 -2.21 8.51 -3.81
C LYS A 128 -2.46 7.46 -2.72
N VAL A 129 -3.47 6.60 -2.87
CA VAL A 129 -3.75 5.49 -1.94
C VAL A 129 -2.61 4.45 -1.95
N LEU A 130 -1.92 4.28 -3.07
CA LEU A 130 -0.78 3.35 -3.20
C LEU A 130 0.47 3.86 -2.47
N GLU A 131 0.59 5.17 -2.30
CA GLU A 131 1.77 5.80 -1.70
C GLU A 131 1.71 5.83 -0.16
N SER A 132 0.52 5.64 0.44
CA SER A 132 0.26 5.91 1.85
C SER A 132 0.88 4.91 2.83
N ALA A 133 1.08 3.64 2.43
CA ALA A 133 1.63 2.61 3.31
C ALA A 133 2.33 1.49 2.52
N PRO A 134 3.29 0.76 3.15
CA PRO A 134 3.80 -0.49 2.60
C PRO A 134 2.66 -1.47 2.38
N ARG A 135 2.65 -2.14 1.23
CA ARG A 135 1.64 -3.13 0.90
C ARG A 135 2.31 -4.37 0.33
N SER A 136 2.10 -5.48 0.99
CA SER A 136 2.54 -6.78 0.48
C SER A 136 1.81 -7.16 -0.80
N ASN A 137 0.59 -6.63 -1.01
CA ASN A 137 -0.18 -6.82 -2.21
C ASN A 137 -0.87 -5.51 -2.66
N ALA A 138 -0.58 -5.05 -3.88
CA ALA A 138 -1.14 -3.81 -4.44
C ALA A 138 -2.67 -3.86 -4.59
N ALA A 139 -3.27 -5.04 -4.70
CA ALA A 139 -4.72 -5.20 -4.81
C ALA A 139 -5.49 -4.68 -3.58
N THR A 140 -4.85 -4.66 -2.39
CA THR A 140 -5.49 -4.11 -1.18
C THR A 140 -5.81 -2.62 -1.29
N ALA A 141 -5.13 -1.89 -2.17
CA ALA A 141 -5.44 -0.49 -2.44
C ALA A 141 -6.79 -0.27 -3.15
N LEU A 142 -7.31 -1.31 -3.80
CA LEU A 142 -8.60 -1.27 -4.46
C LEU A 142 -9.78 -1.34 -3.47
N GLN A 143 -9.54 -1.78 -2.23
CA GLN A 143 -10.56 -1.93 -1.22
C GLN A 143 -11.21 -0.59 -0.87
N GLY A 144 -12.54 -0.51 -1.04
CA GLY A 144 -13.32 0.70 -0.74
C GLY A 144 -13.11 1.88 -1.69
N SER A 145 -12.25 1.74 -2.72
CA SER A 145 -11.90 2.85 -3.62
C SER A 145 -12.69 2.85 -4.93
N ILE A 146 -13.31 1.74 -5.30
CA ILE A 146 -14.04 1.59 -6.57
C ILE A 146 -15.44 1.05 -6.32
N ALA A 147 -16.47 1.78 -6.76
CA ALA A 147 -17.86 1.36 -6.63
C ALA A 147 -18.13 0.07 -7.43
N GLY A 148 -18.79 -0.92 -6.78
CA GLY A 148 -19.10 -2.21 -7.36
C GLY A 148 -17.95 -3.22 -7.39
N LEU A 149 -16.80 -2.89 -6.81
CA LEU A 149 -15.68 -3.78 -6.58
C LEU A 149 -15.62 -4.14 -5.09
N ARG A 150 -15.77 -5.42 -4.79
CA ARG A 150 -15.56 -5.96 -3.44
C ARG A 150 -14.17 -6.57 -3.36
N VAL A 151 -13.39 -6.10 -2.42
CA VAL A 151 -12.06 -6.65 -2.11
C VAL A 151 -12.11 -7.12 -0.67
N THR A 152 -12.00 -8.41 -0.45
CA THR A 152 -12.07 -9.03 0.87
C THR A 152 -10.73 -9.64 1.21
N GLN A 153 -10.11 -9.16 2.26
CA GLN A 153 -8.93 -9.79 2.82
C GLN A 153 -9.38 -10.76 3.91
N VAL A 154 -9.33 -12.04 3.62
CA VAL A 154 -9.78 -13.09 4.54
C VAL A 154 -8.80 -13.28 5.70
N THR A 155 -7.52 -13.05 5.45
CA THR A 155 -6.47 -13.24 6.45
C THR A 155 -5.59 -11.99 6.56
N GLY A 156 -5.02 -11.76 7.75
CA GLY A 156 -4.02 -10.71 7.98
C GLY A 156 -2.59 -11.13 7.61
N LYS A 157 -2.41 -12.26 6.91
CA LYS A 157 -1.07 -12.73 6.52
C LYS A 157 -0.45 -11.81 5.49
N PRO A 158 0.82 -11.44 5.66
CA PRO A 158 1.56 -10.74 4.63
C PRO A 158 1.62 -11.53 3.30
N GLY A 159 1.55 -10.83 2.18
CA GLY A 159 1.67 -11.44 0.87
C GLY A 159 0.48 -12.28 0.41
N THR A 160 -0.64 -12.29 1.12
CA THR A 160 -1.86 -12.96 0.63
C THR A 160 -2.58 -12.11 -0.41
N THR A 161 -3.14 -12.76 -1.43
CA THR A 161 -4.02 -12.08 -2.39
C THR A 161 -5.41 -11.93 -1.80
N PRO A 162 -5.95 -10.72 -1.72
CA PRO A 162 -7.34 -10.55 -1.36
C PRO A 162 -8.24 -11.18 -2.41
N GLU A 163 -9.38 -11.65 -1.99
CA GLU A 163 -10.45 -12.04 -2.89
C GLU A 163 -11.04 -10.79 -3.54
N ILE A 164 -11.07 -10.76 -4.86
CA ILE A 164 -11.58 -9.63 -5.64
C ILE A 164 -12.80 -10.07 -6.41
N GLN A 165 -13.92 -9.43 -6.16
CA GLN A 165 -15.18 -9.71 -6.81
C GLN A 165 -15.79 -8.43 -7.41
N LEU A 166 -16.20 -8.50 -8.67
CA LEU A 166 -16.81 -7.39 -9.38
C LEU A 166 -18.27 -7.73 -9.72
N ARG A 167 -19.23 -6.90 -9.24
CA ARG A 167 -20.68 -7.03 -9.51
C ARG A 167 -21.30 -8.40 -9.21
N GLY A 168 -20.72 -9.18 -8.28
CA GLY A 168 -21.09 -10.59 -8.09
C GLY A 168 -20.37 -11.49 -9.10
N GLY A 169 -20.00 -12.71 -8.70
CA GLY A 169 -19.35 -13.66 -9.60
C GLY A 169 -20.30 -14.18 -10.67
N THR A 170 -19.77 -14.59 -11.81
CA THR A 170 -20.55 -15.26 -12.87
C THR A 170 -20.66 -16.77 -12.64
N GLY A 171 -19.91 -17.33 -11.68
CA GLY A 171 -20.03 -18.73 -11.26
C GLY A 171 -21.32 -18.98 -10.49
N PHE A 172 -21.83 -20.23 -10.55
CA PHE A 172 -23.02 -20.66 -9.79
C PHE A 172 -22.86 -20.49 -8.28
N ASP A 173 -21.62 -20.58 -7.79
CA ASP A 173 -21.21 -20.36 -6.39
C ASP A 173 -20.90 -18.89 -6.07
N GLY A 174 -21.11 -17.97 -7.03
CA GLY A 174 -20.74 -16.55 -6.90
C GLY A 174 -19.25 -16.31 -7.04
N SER A 175 -18.44 -17.33 -7.35
CA SER A 175 -17.00 -17.19 -7.55
C SER A 175 -16.68 -16.55 -8.91
N GLY A 176 -15.53 -15.94 -8.99
CA GLY A 176 -14.98 -15.40 -10.24
C GLY A 176 -14.16 -14.13 -9.99
N SER A 177 -12.85 -14.29 -10.08
CA SER A 177 -11.93 -13.16 -10.01
C SER A 177 -11.84 -12.44 -11.35
N PRO A 178 -11.73 -11.10 -11.37
CA PRO A 178 -11.49 -10.37 -12.60
C PRO A 178 -10.12 -10.71 -13.21
N LEU A 179 -10.01 -10.59 -14.51
CA LEU A 179 -8.73 -10.72 -15.22
C LEU A 179 -7.84 -9.53 -14.90
N VAL A 180 -6.62 -9.78 -14.42
CA VAL A 180 -5.63 -8.74 -14.17
C VAL A 180 -4.69 -8.65 -15.36
N LEU A 181 -4.56 -7.46 -15.94
CA LEU A 181 -3.63 -7.16 -17.01
C LEU A 181 -2.63 -6.10 -16.54
N ILE A 182 -1.34 -6.40 -16.64
CA ILE A 182 -0.25 -5.49 -16.33
C ILE A 182 0.40 -5.10 -17.66
N ASP A 183 0.31 -3.80 -18.01
CA ASP A 183 0.75 -3.28 -19.31
C ASP A 183 0.22 -4.10 -20.52
N GLY A 184 -1.00 -4.61 -20.41
CA GLY A 184 -1.67 -5.41 -21.44
C GLY A 184 -1.42 -6.92 -21.39
N VAL A 185 -0.55 -7.39 -20.50
CA VAL A 185 -0.21 -8.83 -20.35
C VAL A 185 -0.90 -9.40 -19.11
N PRO A 186 -1.52 -10.59 -19.15
CA PRO A 186 -2.06 -11.25 -17.98
C PRO A 186 -0.99 -11.43 -16.91
N GLY A 187 -1.26 -10.95 -15.70
CA GLY A 187 -0.31 -10.96 -14.60
C GLY A 187 -0.97 -11.05 -13.23
N SER A 188 -0.16 -10.98 -12.19
CA SER A 188 -0.59 -11.05 -10.81
C SER A 188 -0.11 -9.84 -10.02
N PHE A 189 -0.93 -9.38 -9.09
CA PHE A 189 -0.57 -8.30 -8.16
C PHE A 189 0.66 -8.60 -7.28
N TYR A 190 1.04 -9.87 -7.12
CA TYR A 190 2.26 -10.24 -6.39
C TYR A 190 3.55 -9.71 -7.04
N ALA A 191 3.55 -9.61 -8.36
CA ALA A 191 4.72 -9.16 -9.10
C ALA A 191 4.93 -7.64 -9.04
N LEU A 192 3.92 -6.90 -8.58
CA LEU A 192 3.91 -5.44 -8.64
C LEU A 192 4.42 -4.80 -7.35
N ASN A 193 5.37 -3.89 -7.50
CA ASN A 193 5.62 -2.89 -6.49
C ASN A 193 4.58 -1.76 -6.63
N SER A 194 3.93 -1.39 -5.53
CA SER A 194 2.93 -0.31 -5.53
C SER A 194 3.49 1.02 -6.03
N ASP A 195 4.78 1.27 -5.80
CA ASP A 195 5.46 2.51 -6.21
C ASP A 195 5.72 2.59 -7.72
N ASP A 196 5.69 1.45 -8.43
CA ASP A 196 5.88 1.39 -9.89
C ASP A 196 4.58 1.56 -10.68
N ILE A 197 3.44 1.64 -9.98
CA ILE A 197 2.12 1.75 -10.62
C ILE A 197 1.83 3.21 -10.97
N GLU A 198 1.47 3.45 -12.23
CA GLU A 198 0.99 4.74 -12.75
C GLU A 198 -0.53 4.86 -12.58
N SER A 199 -1.27 3.81 -12.97
CA SER A 199 -2.73 3.78 -12.83
C SER A 199 -3.27 2.36 -12.67
N MET A 200 -4.42 2.26 -12.01
CA MET A 200 -5.25 1.07 -11.99
C MET A 200 -6.66 1.45 -12.44
N GLU A 201 -7.17 0.73 -13.42
CA GLU A 201 -8.49 0.96 -13.99
C GLU A 201 -9.29 -0.33 -13.97
N VAL A 202 -10.59 -0.21 -13.70
CA VAL A 202 -11.49 -1.37 -13.65
C VAL A 202 -12.55 -1.25 -14.72
N LEU A 203 -12.53 -2.20 -15.66
CA LEU A 203 -13.51 -2.37 -16.71
C LEU A 203 -14.63 -3.27 -16.21
N LYS A 204 -15.83 -2.70 -16.10
CA LYS A 204 -16.98 -3.36 -15.48
C LYS A 204 -18.01 -3.85 -16.49
N ASP A 205 -18.02 -3.24 -17.68
CA ASP A 205 -19.07 -3.45 -18.67
C ASP A 205 -18.67 -4.51 -19.71
N ALA A 206 -19.61 -5.32 -20.12
CA ALA A 206 -19.39 -6.38 -21.10
C ALA A 206 -18.81 -5.83 -22.43
N ALA A 207 -19.21 -4.65 -22.84
CA ALA A 207 -18.68 -4.00 -24.04
C ALA A 207 -17.18 -3.67 -23.94
N SER A 208 -16.71 -3.21 -22.74
CA SER A 208 -15.31 -2.90 -22.51
C SER A 208 -14.44 -4.15 -22.31
N THR A 209 -15.03 -5.24 -21.84
CA THR A 209 -14.31 -6.50 -21.55
C THR A 209 -14.35 -7.50 -22.71
N ALA A 210 -15.23 -7.31 -23.72
CA ALA A 210 -15.42 -8.23 -24.84
C ALA A 210 -14.13 -8.51 -25.63
N ILE A 211 -13.25 -7.53 -25.77
CA ILE A 211 -11.97 -7.67 -26.48
C ILE A 211 -10.99 -8.67 -25.81
N TYR A 212 -11.21 -8.98 -24.52
CA TYR A 212 -10.38 -9.91 -23.75
C TYR A 212 -10.98 -11.33 -23.68
N GLY A 213 -12.12 -11.54 -24.35
CA GLY A 213 -12.78 -12.85 -24.48
C GLY A 213 -13.36 -13.39 -23.17
N ALA A 214 -13.59 -14.71 -23.12
CA ALA A 214 -14.26 -15.39 -22.00
C ALA A 214 -13.55 -15.21 -20.64
N ARG A 215 -12.23 -15.03 -20.63
CA ARG A 215 -11.46 -14.81 -19.40
C ARG A 215 -11.80 -13.51 -18.68
N ALA A 216 -12.43 -12.59 -19.38
CA ALA A 216 -12.86 -11.29 -18.85
C ALA A 216 -14.33 -11.24 -18.42
N ALA A 217 -15.02 -12.39 -18.35
CA ALA A 217 -16.43 -12.48 -17.97
C ALA A 217 -16.71 -11.84 -16.59
N ASN A 218 -15.75 -11.92 -15.66
CA ASN A 218 -15.84 -11.32 -14.32
C ASN A 218 -15.28 -9.91 -14.25
N GLY A 219 -15.04 -9.25 -15.39
CA GLY A 219 -14.41 -7.93 -15.47
C GLY A 219 -12.89 -7.99 -15.67
N VAL A 220 -12.31 -6.82 -15.87
CA VAL A 220 -10.86 -6.66 -16.09
C VAL A 220 -10.31 -5.56 -15.20
N ILE A 221 -9.16 -5.81 -14.59
CA ILE A 221 -8.37 -4.79 -13.89
C ILE A 221 -7.14 -4.52 -14.74
N LEU A 222 -7.06 -3.30 -15.26
CA LEU A 222 -5.91 -2.82 -16.02
C LEU A 222 -4.95 -2.14 -15.06
N VAL A 223 -3.71 -2.57 -15.02
CA VAL A 223 -2.63 -1.94 -14.29
C VAL A 223 -1.63 -1.41 -15.30
N THR A 224 -1.37 -0.11 -15.24
CA THR A 224 -0.33 0.52 -16.05
C THR A 224 0.85 0.86 -15.15
N THR A 225 2.04 0.44 -15.53
CA THR A 225 3.27 0.77 -14.81
C THR A 225 3.86 2.09 -15.31
N LYS A 226 4.65 2.74 -14.47
CA LYS A 226 5.29 4.03 -14.76
C LYS A 226 6.20 3.93 -15.97
N LYS A 227 6.18 4.96 -16.79
CA LYS A 227 7.01 5.11 -18.00
C LYS A 227 7.91 6.32 -17.86
N GLY A 228 9.02 6.30 -18.56
CA GLY A 228 9.92 7.45 -18.62
C GLY A 228 9.25 8.65 -19.29
N LYS A 229 9.55 9.84 -18.78
CA LYS A 229 9.09 11.12 -19.32
C LYS A 229 10.23 11.82 -20.03
N THR A 230 9.91 12.55 -21.09
CA THR A 230 10.89 13.41 -21.80
C THR A 230 11.26 14.59 -20.91
N GLY A 231 12.51 15.01 -20.94
CA GLY A 231 13.00 16.15 -20.16
C GLY A 231 14.11 15.76 -19.19
N ARG A 232 13.97 16.13 -17.91
CA ARG A 232 14.98 15.88 -16.88
C ARG A 232 14.96 14.43 -16.44
N SER A 233 16.14 13.84 -16.28
CA SER A 233 16.29 12.56 -15.57
C SER A 233 16.01 12.78 -14.08
N ASN A 234 15.23 11.88 -13.49
CA ASN A 234 14.85 11.93 -12.08
C ASN A 234 15.21 10.62 -11.39
N ILE A 235 15.73 10.72 -10.17
CA ILE A 235 16.00 9.58 -9.30
C ILE A 235 15.15 9.77 -8.05
N THR A 236 14.31 8.78 -7.76
CA THR A 236 13.45 8.81 -6.58
C THR A 236 13.80 7.65 -5.67
N LEU A 237 14.15 7.95 -4.42
CA LEU A 237 14.32 6.97 -3.35
C LEU A 237 13.12 7.08 -2.40
N ARG A 238 12.45 5.98 -2.13
CA ARG A 238 11.35 5.90 -1.15
C ARG A 238 11.66 4.85 -0.12
N THR A 239 11.39 5.20 1.13
CA THR A 239 11.49 4.29 2.26
C THR A 239 10.22 4.42 3.08
N LYS A 240 9.54 3.30 3.30
CA LYS A 240 8.35 3.25 4.14
C LYS A 240 8.59 2.24 5.26
N TYR A 241 8.28 2.65 6.48
CA TYR A 241 8.33 1.79 7.65
C TYR A 241 6.97 1.83 8.34
N THR A 242 6.40 0.67 8.62
CA THR A 242 5.11 0.55 9.31
C THR A 242 5.23 -0.44 10.44
N MET A 243 4.73 -0.06 11.61
CA MET A 243 4.51 -0.95 12.73
C MET A 243 3.05 -1.38 12.74
N ASN A 244 2.81 -2.67 12.78
CA ASN A 244 1.48 -3.22 12.89
C ASN A 244 1.24 -3.66 14.34
N GLN A 245 0.11 -3.28 14.87
CA GLN A 245 -0.30 -3.70 16.21
C GLN A 245 -1.53 -4.58 16.11
N LYS A 246 -1.56 -5.60 16.96
CA LYS A 246 -2.78 -6.38 17.11
C LYS A 246 -3.90 -5.48 17.62
N ARG A 247 -5.09 -5.68 17.07
CA ARG A 247 -6.30 -5.13 17.69
C ARG A 247 -6.58 -5.90 18.97
N SER A 248 -7.24 -5.28 19.94
CA SER A 248 -7.67 -5.99 21.16
C SER A 248 -8.45 -7.25 20.76
N LEU A 249 -8.05 -8.37 21.35
CA LEU A 249 -8.82 -9.61 21.24
C LEU A 249 -10.17 -9.43 21.94
N PRO A 250 -11.18 -10.21 21.58
CA PRO A 250 -12.37 -10.32 22.40
C PRO A 250 -12.00 -10.66 23.85
N ASP A 251 -12.71 -10.10 24.82
CA ASP A 251 -12.51 -10.46 26.20
C ASP A 251 -13.02 -11.89 26.42
N TYR A 252 -12.07 -12.82 26.47
CA TYR A 252 -12.36 -14.20 26.83
C TYR A 252 -12.50 -14.34 28.35
N LEU A 253 -13.24 -15.35 28.77
CA LEU A 253 -13.33 -15.68 30.20
C LEU A 253 -11.94 -15.96 30.78
N ASN A 254 -11.63 -15.36 31.92
CA ASN A 254 -10.48 -15.77 32.70
C ASN A 254 -10.67 -17.19 33.27
N ALA A 255 -9.60 -17.80 33.78
CA ALA A 255 -9.65 -19.19 34.26
C ALA A 255 -10.68 -19.41 35.37
N ARG A 256 -10.85 -18.46 36.29
CA ARG A 256 -11.83 -18.52 37.38
C ARG A 256 -13.26 -18.61 36.86
N ASP A 257 -13.64 -17.67 35.98
CA ASP A 257 -14.97 -17.60 35.41
C ASP A 257 -15.23 -18.78 34.47
N PHE A 258 -14.20 -19.20 33.70
CA PHE A 258 -14.27 -20.37 32.86
C PHE A 258 -14.58 -21.63 33.66
N ILE A 259 -13.86 -21.89 34.76
CA ILE A 259 -14.09 -23.04 35.66
C ILE A 259 -15.48 -22.92 36.26
N TYR A 260 -15.87 -21.75 36.79
CA TYR A 260 -17.14 -21.54 37.44
C TYR A 260 -18.33 -21.88 36.54
N TRP A 261 -18.40 -21.23 35.38
CA TRP A 261 -19.53 -21.39 34.49
C TRP A 261 -19.60 -22.76 33.83
N ASN A 262 -18.48 -23.31 33.41
CA ASN A 262 -18.47 -24.61 32.77
C ASN A 262 -18.80 -25.75 33.76
N ARG A 263 -18.26 -25.72 34.97
CA ARG A 263 -18.59 -26.75 35.97
C ARG A 263 -20.10 -26.75 36.28
N ARG A 264 -20.69 -25.59 36.44
CA ARG A 264 -22.15 -25.44 36.64
C ARG A 264 -22.95 -25.88 35.41
N ALA A 265 -22.54 -25.52 34.23
CA ALA A 265 -23.20 -25.96 33.00
C ALA A 265 -23.19 -27.48 32.86
N ILE A 266 -22.07 -28.15 33.10
CA ILE A 266 -21.97 -29.61 33.07
C ILE A 266 -22.85 -30.24 34.15
N LYS A 267 -22.86 -29.70 35.36
CA LYS A 267 -23.71 -30.21 36.43
C LYS A 267 -25.23 -30.10 36.06
N ASN A 268 -25.63 -28.98 35.48
CA ASN A 268 -26.99 -28.84 34.98
C ASN A 268 -27.36 -29.90 33.93
N VAL A 269 -26.45 -30.19 32.99
CA VAL A 269 -26.66 -31.24 31.96
C VAL A 269 -26.76 -32.64 32.60
N GLN A 270 -25.95 -32.92 33.62
CA GLN A 270 -26.06 -34.14 34.40
C GLN A 270 -27.39 -34.27 35.14
N ASP A 271 -27.86 -33.19 35.73
CA ASP A 271 -29.15 -33.17 36.47
C ASP A 271 -30.34 -33.40 35.52
N TYR A 272 -30.18 -33.18 34.22
CA TYR A 272 -31.12 -33.59 33.15
C TYR A 272 -30.93 -35.04 32.66
N GLY A 273 -30.07 -35.84 33.32
CA GLY A 273 -29.89 -37.26 33.01
C GLY A 273 -28.87 -37.58 31.92
N VAL A 274 -28.02 -36.63 31.52
CA VAL A 274 -26.95 -36.85 30.59
C VAL A 274 -25.61 -37.03 31.34
N HIS A 275 -25.16 -38.26 31.50
CA HIS A 275 -24.01 -38.60 32.37
C HIS A 275 -22.66 -38.73 31.61
N HIS A 276 -22.57 -38.44 30.34
CA HIS A 276 -21.34 -38.57 29.55
C HIS A 276 -20.25 -37.55 29.91
N PHE A 277 -20.57 -36.53 30.71
CA PHE A 277 -19.66 -35.43 31.03
C PHE A 277 -19.00 -35.51 32.41
N ASP A 278 -19.21 -36.57 33.15
CA ASP A 278 -18.64 -36.75 34.51
C ASP A 278 -17.14 -36.60 34.54
N GLN A 279 -16.45 -37.13 33.53
CA GLN A 279 -15.00 -37.04 33.38
C GLN A 279 -14.50 -35.60 33.29
N PHE A 280 -15.30 -34.67 32.77
CA PHE A 280 -14.94 -33.25 32.71
C PHE A 280 -14.90 -32.55 34.07
N LEU A 281 -15.53 -33.15 35.09
CA LEU A 281 -15.56 -32.63 36.45
C LEU A 281 -14.54 -33.28 37.36
N THR A 282 -14.11 -34.50 37.06
CA THR A 282 -13.26 -35.33 37.96
C THR A 282 -11.93 -35.72 37.37
N GLY A 283 -11.79 -35.75 36.04
CA GLY A 283 -10.55 -36.11 35.36
C GLY A 283 -9.55 -34.94 35.25
N THR A 284 -8.56 -35.11 34.39
CA THR A 284 -7.52 -34.12 34.11
C THR A 284 -7.94 -33.20 32.97
N HIS A 285 -9.14 -32.63 33.05
CA HIS A 285 -9.70 -31.71 32.06
C HIS A 285 -9.57 -30.23 32.49
N ALA A 286 -9.86 -29.32 31.61
CA ALA A 286 -9.67 -27.88 31.79
C ALA A 286 -10.39 -27.29 33.03
N MET A 287 -11.43 -27.97 33.56
CA MET A 287 -12.23 -27.51 34.69
C MET A 287 -12.43 -28.60 35.74
N ALA A 288 -11.63 -29.66 35.68
CA ALA A 288 -11.77 -30.86 36.54
C ALA A 288 -10.97 -30.76 37.83
N THR A 289 -11.20 -31.74 38.72
CA THR A 289 -10.52 -31.86 40.03
C THR A 289 -9.38 -32.89 40.06
N GLY A 290 -9.01 -33.47 38.90
CA GLY A 290 -7.95 -34.46 38.81
C GLY A 290 -6.59 -33.90 39.21
N ASN A 291 -5.87 -34.67 40.00
CA ASN A 291 -4.60 -34.26 40.59
C ASN A 291 -3.41 -34.79 39.80
N ASN A 292 -3.12 -34.18 38.67
CA ASN A 292 -1.86 -34.38 37.97
C ASN A 292 -1.10 -33.07 37.87
N THR A 293 0.00 -32.98 38.62
CA THR A 293 0.79 -31.74 38.74
C THR A 293 1.79 -31.53 37.59
N THR A 294 2.15 -32.62 36.87
CA THR A 294 3.28 -32.57 35.94
C THR A 294 2.87 -32.80 34.49
N ASP A 295 1.95 -33.74 34.23
CA ASP A 295 1.70 -34.23 32.87
C ASP A 295 0.30 -33.87 32.34
N SER A 296 -0.56 -33.27 33.16
CA SER A 296 -1.86 -32.81 32.70
C SER A 296 -1.70 -31.65 31.71
N PRO A 297 -2.43 -31.67 30.59
CA PRO A 297 -2.46 -30.53 29.66
C PRO A 297 -3.14 -29.26 30.26
N TYR A 298 -3.74 -29.40 31.46
CA TYR A 298 -4.43 -28.32 32.15
C TYR A 298 -3.87 -28.14 33.56
N THR A 299 -3.99 -26.93 34.09
CA THR A 299 -3.51 -26.56 35.42
C THR A 299 -4.55 -26.74 36.51
N THR A 300 -5.81 -26.96 36.17
CA THR A 300 -6.91 -27.09 37.14
C THR A 300 -6.83 -28.42 37.90
N MET A 301 -6.88 -28.37 39.20
CA MET A 301 -6.90 -29.55 40.07
C MET A 301 -7.50 -29.22 41.44
N GLU A 302 -7.83 -30.23 42.23
CA GLU A 302 -8.19 -30.07 43.62
C GLU A 302 -6.96 -29.72 44.46
N LEU A 303 -7.10 -28.72 45.33
CA LEU A 303 -6.05 -28.34 46.27
C LEU A 303 -5.97 -29.37 47.39
N THR A 304 -4.83 -30.02 47.47
CA THR A 304 -4.50 -31.03 48.50
C THR A 304 -3.23 -30.65 49.24
N ASN A 305 -2.89 -31.37 50.29
CA ASN A 305 -1.60 -31.16 50.96
C ASN A 305 -0.40 -31.46 50.06
N ALA A 306 -0.56 -32.34 49.07
CA ALA A 306 0.53 -32.76 48.16
C ALA A 306 0.88 -31.67 47.13
N ASN A 307 -0.08 -30.80 46.73
CA ASN A 307 0.13 -29.75 45.74
C ASN A 307 0.06 -28.33 46.31
N ARG A 308 -0.11 -28.18 47.61
CA ARG A 308 -0.20 -26.85 48.29
C ARG A 308 1.06 -26.02 48.10
N TYR A 309 2.21 -26.63 47.90
CA TYR A 309 3.46 -25.91 47.63
C TYR A 309 3.42 -25.05 46.36
N LEU A 310 2.55 -25.37 45.39
CA LEU A 310 2.36 -24.59 44.18
C LEU A 310 1.93 -23.16 44.48
N LEU A 311 1.23 -22.93 45.58
CA LEU A 311 0.79 -21.61 46.04
C LEU A 311 1.93 -20.67 46.46
N ASN A 312 3.16 -21.18 46.59
CA ASN A 312 4.36 -20.36 46.78
C ASN A 312 4.65 -19.50 45.51
N ASN A 313 4.15 -19.93 44.36
CA ASN A 313 4.24 -19.15 43.12
C ASN A 313 2.93 -18.38 42.90
N PRO A 314 2.99 -17.02 42.73
CA PRO A 314 1.80 -16.15 42.56
C PRO A 314 1.01 -16.41 41.28
N GLU A 315 1.56 -17.17 40.32
CA GLU A 315 0.81 -17.58 39.12
C GLU A 315 -0.34 -18.54 39.46
N TRP A 316 -0.25 -19.28 40.56
CA TRP A 316 -1.28 -20.19 40.99
C TRP A 316 -2.34 -19.47 41.85
N GLN A 317 -3.57 -19.69 41.48
CA GLN A 317 -4.75 -19.10 42.12
C GLN A 317 -5.65 -20.21 42.71
N THR A 318 -6.49 -19.82 43.65
CA THR A 318 -7.48 -20.72 44.25
C THR A 318 -8.90 -20.18 44.13
N MET A 319 -9.86 -21.08 44.09
CA MET A 319 -11.29 -20.77 44.23
C MET A 319 -11.99 -21.91 44.94
N THR A 320 -13.10 -21.60 45.62
CA THR A 320 -14.06 -22.60 46.10
C THR A 320 -14.71 -23.27 44.90
N ASP A 321 -14.81 -24.59 44.91
CA ASP A 321 -15.51 -25.34 43.85
C ASP A 321 -16.99 -24.93 43.85
N PRO A 322 -17.52 -24.40 42.71
CA PRO A 322 -18.92 -23.99 42.64
C PRO A 322 -19.92 -25.12 42.81
N LEU A 323 -19.45 -26.40 42.78
CA LEU A 323 -20.28 -27.59 42.99
C LEU A 323 -20.18 -28.19 44.38
N ASP A 324 -19.11 -27.87 45.11
CA ASP A 324 -18.88 -28.39 46.47
C ASP A 324 -18.18 -27.32 47.34
N PRO A 325 -18.87 -26.69 48.28
CA PRO A 325 -18.30 -25.65 49.14
C PRO A 325 -17.11 -26.10 49.99
N ASN A 326 -16.98 -27.41 50.22
CA ASN A 326 -15.88 -27.95 51.01
C ASN A 326 -14.62 -28.23 50.21
N ARG A 327 -14.70 -28.08 48.88
CA ARG A 327 -13.60 -28.35 47.97
C ARG A 327 -13.00 -27.02 47.50
N THR A 328 -11.68 -26.96 47.48
CA THR A 328 -10.93 -25.86 46.90
C THR A 328 -10.22 -26.32 45.63
N LEU A 329 -10.35 -25.56 44.57
CA LEU A 329 -9.64 -25.74 43.32
C LEU A 329 -8.42 -24.83 43.27
N ILE A 330 -7.33 -25.32 42.65
CA ILE A 330 -6.11 -24.59 42.31
C ILE A 330 -5.94 -24.60 40.80
N PHE A 331 -5.49 -23.50 40.22
CA PHE A 331 -5.33 -23.35 38.78
C PHE A 331 -4.41 -22.17 38.45
N GLN A 332 -3.91 -22.11 37.21
CA GLN A 332 -3.28 -20.93 36.61
C GLN A 332 -4.24 -20.28 35.63
N ASN A 333 -4.10 -18.95 35.48
CA ASN A 333 -4.82 -18.20 34.46
C ASN A 333 -3.87 -17.88 33.32
N ASN A 334 -3.93 -18.65 32.22
CA ASN A 334 -3.04 -18.55 31.09
C ASN A 334 -3.75 -17.94 29.90
N ASN A 335 -3.11 -16.96 29.27
CA ASN A 335 -3.62 -16.35 28.04
C ASN A 335 -2.92 -16.95 26.82
N VAL A 336 -3.36 -18.16 26.43
CA VAL A 336 -2.78 -18.88 25.30
C VAL A 336 -2.92 -18.10 23.99
N GLY A 337 -4.02 -17.38 23.83
CA GLY A 337 -4.28 -16.57 22.62
C GLY A 337 -3.26 -15.47 22.38
N GLU A 338 -2.56 -15.00 23.42
CA GLU A 338 -1.52 -13.97 23.28
C GLU A 338 -0.21 -14.53 22.70
N LEU A 339 0.07 -15.81 22.88
CA LEU A 339 1.33 -16.44 22.47
C LEU A 339 1.50 -16.56 20.97
N ILE A 340 0.40 -16.48 20.20
CA ILE A 340 0.45 -16.57 18.73
C ILE A 340 0.91 -15.28 18.07
N TYR A 341 0.98 -14.19 18.83
CA TYR A 341 1.34 -12.89 18.27
C TYR A 341 2.81 -12.56 18.48
N GLN A 342 3.37 -11.91 17.47
CA GLN A 342 4.71 -11.36 17.50
C GLN A 342 4.69 -9.88 17.17
N TYR A 343 5.82 -9.22 17.41
CA TYR A 343 6.05 -7.89 16.88
C TYR A 343 6.00 -7.93 15.35
N SER A 344 5.22 -7.03 14.76
CA SER A 344 5.01 -6.97 13.33
C SER A 344 5.42 -5.61 12.78
N ASP A 345 6.28 -5.63 11.79
CA ASP A 345 6.71 -4.45 11.06
C ASP A 345 6.80 -4.73 9.56
N ALA A 346 6.63 -3.69 8.75
CA ALA A 346 6.84 -3.75 7.32
C ALA A 346 7.85 -2.68 6.89
N LYS A 347 8.85 -3.09 6.13
CA LYS A 347 9.93 -2.28 5.57
C LYS A 347 9.84 -2.35 4.06
N ASP A 348 9.63 -1.21 3.42
CA ASP A 348 9.52 -1.11 1.97
C ASP A 348 10.53 -0.07 1.47
N TYR A 349 11.45 -0.53 0.65
CA TYR A 349 12.49 0.28 0.02
C TYR A 349 12.32 0.22 -1.47
N SER A 350 12.24 1.37 -2.11
CA SER A 350 12.18 1.46 -3.56
C SER A 350 13.08 2.57 -4.09
N VAL A 351 13.71 2.31 -5.22
CA VAL A 351 14.45 3.29 -5.98
C VAL A 351 13.99 3.24 -7.42
N SER A 352 13.73 4.41 -7.99
CA SER A 352 13.37 4.50 -9.41
C SER A 352 14.22 5.54 -10.13
N PHE A 353 14.49 5.23 -11.37
CA PHE A 353 15.22 6.06 -12.34
C PHE A 353 14.31 6.29 -13.53
N GLU A 354 14.00 7.52 -13.85
CA GLU A 354 13.22 7.87 -15.03
C GLU A 354 13.90 8.97 -15.82
N GLY A 355 13.72 8.93 -17.12
CA GLY A 355 14.26 9.97 -17.99
C GLY A 355 13.91 9.72 -19.44
N GLY A 356 14.32 10.67 -20.28
CA GLY A 356 14.11 10.56 -21.71
C GLY A 356 14.41 11.85 -22.45
N ASN A 357 14.40 11.72 -23.75
CA ASN A 357 14.52 12.82 -24.71
C ASN A 357 13.53 12.58 -25.87
N ASP A 358 13.61 13.38 -26.92
CA ASP A 358 12.72 13.28 -28.08
C ASP A 358 12.80 11.93 -28.81
N LYS A 359 13.92 11.22 -28.66
CA LYS A 359 14.15 9.91 -29.31
C LYS A 359 13.75 8.72 -28.43
N GLY A 360 13.82 8.84 -27.12
CA GLY A 360 13.49 7.71 -26.27
C GLY A 360 13.28 8.07 -24.80
N SER A 361 12.62 7.18 -24.09
CA SER A 361 12.39 7.32 -22.66
C SER A 361 12.57 5.99 -21.96
N TYR A 362 12.94 6.04 -20.68
CA TYR A 362 13.13 4.87 -19.82
C TYR A 362 12.62 5.12 -18.42
N TYR A 363 12.14 4.05 -17.83
CA TYR A 363 11.82 3.92 -16.40
C TYR A 363 12.44 2.62 -15.90
N LEU A 364 13.16 2.67 -14.79
CA LEU A 364 13.67 1.52 -14.06
C LEU A 364 13.27 1.67 -12.60
N GLY A 365 12.43 0.77 -12.09
CA GLY A 365 12.06 0.66 -10.69
C GLY A 365 12.67 -0.59 -10.08
N LEU A 366 13.27 -0.48 -8.90
CA LEU A 366 13.76 -1.60 -8.08
C LEU A 366 13.15 -1.48 -6.70
N GLY A 367 12.66 -2.60 -6.15
CA GLY A 367 12.00 -2.62 -4.87
C GLY A 367 12.37 -3.82 -4.01
N TYR A 368 12.43 -3.61 -2.70
CA TYR A 368 12.54 -4.64 -1.67
C TYR A 368 11.51 -4.40 -0.58
N LEU A 369 10.70 -5.40 -0.30
CA LEU A 369 9.73 -5.42 0.79
C LEU A 369 10.04 -6.57 1.73
N ASP A 370 10.04 -6.27 3.04
CA ASP A 370 10.08 -7.24 4.13
C ASP A 370 8.92 -6.92 5.08
N ASP A 371 7.92 -7.78 5.10
CA ASP A 371 6.67 -7.61 5.85
C ASP A 371 6.51 -8.76 6.84
N THR A 372 6.74 -8.48 8.11
CA THR A 372 6.58 -9.42 9.22
C THR A 372 5.12 -9.41 9.67
N GLY A 373 4.48 -10.56 9.65
CA GLY A 373 3.09 -10.68 10.07
C GLY A 373 2.90 -10.63 11.58
N LEU A 374 1.67 -10.37 12.01
CA LEU A 374 1.30 -10.39 13.43
C LEU A 374 1.35 -11.78 14.05
N VAL A 375 1.10 -12.82 13.24
CA VAL A 375 1.13 -14.21 13.72
C VAL A 375 2.56 -14.71 13.71
N LEU A 376 2.94 -15.39 14.80
CA LEU A 376 4.29 -15.91 15.01
C LEU A 376 4.77 -16.74 13.80
N GLY A 377 5.98 -16.44 13.33
CA GLY A 377 6.60 -17.13 12.21
C GLY A 377 6.09 -16.75 10.83
N SER A 378 5.12 -15.84 10.71
CA SER A 378 4.66 -15.35 9.41
C SER A 378 5.51 -14.18 8.89
N ASN A 379 5.96 -14.29 7.65
CA ASN A 379 6.77 -13.27 7.00
C ASN A 379 6.58 -13.32 5.48
N PHE A 380 6.71 -12.19 4.83
CA PHE A 380 6.70 -12.06 3.38
C PHE A 380 7.82 -11.15 2.91
N LYS A 381 8.65 -11.64 2.00
CA LYS A 381 9.72 -10.88 1.34
C LYS A 381 9.50 -10.85 -0.15
N ARG A 382 9.72 -9.69 -0.76
CA ARG A 382 9.64 -9.53 -2.21
C ARG A 382 10.79 -8.66 -2.71
N TYR A 383 11.45 -9.13 -3.77
CA TYR A 383 12.32 -8.36 -4.63
C TYR A 383 11.58 -8.11 -5.93
N SER A 384 11.58 -6.89 -6.41
CA SER A 384 10.88 -6.51 -7.64
C SER A 384 11.74 -5.62 -8.52
N GLY A 385 11.56 -5.74 -9.83
CA GLY A 385 12.19 -4.91 -10.82
C GLY A 385 11.24 -4.66 -11.98
N THR A 386 11.05 -3.39 -12.32
CA THR A 386 10.21 -2.94 -13.43
C THR A 386 11.06 -2.11 -14.39
N PHE A 387 11.13 -2.50 -15.65
CA PHE A 387 11.79 -1.73 -16.68
C PHE A 387 10.84 -1.45 -17.84
N ASN A 388 10.67 -0.18 -18.16
CA ASN A 388 9.92 0.28 -19.31
C ASN A 388 10.82 1.18 -20.15
N GLY A 389 11.12 0.74 -21.36
CA GLY A 389 11.94 1.48 -22.30
C GLY A 389 11.23 1.68 -23.63
N SER A 390 11.47 2.82 -24.27
CA SER A 390 11.01 3.05 -25.64
C SER A 390 12.03 3.90 -26.40
N TYR A 391 12.21 3.58 -27.67
CA TYR A 391 13.14 4.29 -28.53
C TYR A 391 12.57 4.44 -29.95
N LYS A 392 12.60 5.66 -30.49
CA LYS A 392 12.25 5.95 -31.88
C LYS A 392 13.49 5.74 -32.73
N ILE A 393 13.45 4.73 -33.56
CA ILE A 393 14.54 4.44 -34.52
C ILE A 393 14.43 5.41 -35.70
N THR A 394 13.19 5.60 -36.18
CA THR A 394 12.82 6.61 -37.18
C THR A 394 11.54 7.31 -36.69
N ASP A 395 11.07 8.32 -37.39
CA ASP A 395 9.82 9.01 -37.04
C ASP A 395 8.61 8.06 -37.06
N ASP A 396 8.64 7.06 -37.94
CA ASP A 396 7.55 6.08 -38.12
C ASP A 396 7.79 4.76 -37.39
N PHE A 397 8.99 4.52 -36.86
CA PHE A 397 9.33 3.25 -36.22
C PHE A 397 9.83 3.41 -34.80
N LYS A 398 8.99 2.95 -33.86
CA LYS A 398 9.26 2.98 -32.43
C LYS A 398 9.33 1.54 -31.88
N VAL A 399 10.38 1.26 -31.12
CA VAL A 399 10.53 0.01 -30.35
C VAL A 399 10.24 0.31 -28.89
N SER A 400 9.50 -0.58 -28.24
CA SER A 400 9.21 -0.49 -26.80
C SER A 400 9.40 -1.86 -26.14
N SER A 401 9.91 -1.86 -24.91
CA SER A 401 10.12 -3.06 -24.10
C SER A 401 9.60 -2.81 -22.69
N ASN A 402 8.82 -3.76 -22.19
CA ASN A 402 8.36 -3.80 -20.82
C ASN A 402 8.86 -5.09 -20.18
N ILE A 403 9.57 -4.98 -19.07
CA ILE A 403 10.09 -6.13 -18.32
C ILE A 403 9.61 -5.97 -16.88
N LEU A 404 8.93 -6.98 -16.37
CA LEU A 404 8.52 -7.08 -14.99
C LEU A 404 9.14 -8.33 -14.39
N TYR A 405 9.90 -8.15 -13.32
CA TYR A 405 10.50 -9.24 -12.55
C TYR A 405 10.07 -9.16 -11.11
N ALA A 406 9.72 -10.29 -10.53
CA ALA A 406 9.49 -10.38 -9.09
C ALA A 406 9.89 -11.76 -8.57
N GLN A 407 10.54 -11.74 -7.42
CA GLN A 407 10.80 -12.92 -6.61
C GLN A 407 10.21 -12.67 -5.22
N SER A 408 9.30 -13.54 -4.80
CA SER A 408 8.70 -13.46 -3.48
C SER A 408 8.90 -14.76 -2.71
N ASN A 409 9.12 -14.61 -1.41
CA ASN A 409 9.14 -15.70 -0.45
C ASN A 409 8.13 -15.41 0.65
N ARG A 410 7.22 -16.33 0.88
CA ARG A 410 6.24 -16.26 1.95
C ARG A 410 6.46 -17.41 2.91
N VAL A 411 6.69 -17.09 4.16
CA VAL A 411 6.69 -18.06 5.26
C VAL A 411 5.33 -17.95 5.94
N GLY A 412 4.57 -19.04 5.91
CA GLY A 412 3.31 -19.13 6.64
C GLY A 412 3.59 -19.40 8.11
N SER A 413 2.70 -18.94 8.99
CA SER A 413 2.71 -19.36 10.38
C SER A 413 2.44 -20.85 10.43
N PHE A 414 3.24 -21.56 11.20
CA PHE A 414 3.15 -22.98 11.54
C PHE A 414 2.46 -23.87 10.50
N ARG A 415 3.24 -24.52 9.69
CA ARG A 415 2.75 -25.64 8.90
C ARG A 415 2.53 -26.80 9.89
N ASP A 416 1.29 -27.20 10.10
CA ASP A 416 1.01 -28.41 10.84
C ASP A 416 1.56 -29.60 10.04
N ALA A 417 2.80 -29.95 10.33
CA ALA A 417 3.46 -31.11 9.74
C ALA A 417 2.81 -32.43 10.13
N LEU A 418 1.88 -32.42 11.08
CA LEU A 418 1.24 -33.59 11.67
C LEU A 418 -0.14 -33.90 11.13
N SER A 419 -0.82 -32.96 10.44
CA SER A 419 -2.23 -33.15 10.08
C SER A 419 -2.48 -33.73 8.69
N GLY A 420 -1.47 -33.82 7.83
CA GLY A 420 -1.65 -34.29 6.43
C GLY A 420 -2.57 -33.39 5.56
N TYR A 421 -3.17 -32.36 6.12
CA TYR A 421 -4.01 -31.39 5.44
C TYR A 421 -3.17 -30.24 4.93
N ALA A 422 -2.55 -30.42 3.78
CA ALA A 422 -1.54 -29.53 3.21
C ALA A 422 -2.09 -28.17 2.70
N ASN A 423 -3.39 -27.91 2.79
CA ASN A 423 -4.03 -26.78 2.09
C ASN A 423 -4.83 -25.83 2.98
N GLU A 424 -4.91 -26.04 4.28
CA GLU A 424 -5.79 -25.22 5.09
C GLU A 424 -4.98 -24.39 6.07
N ASP A 425 -4.86 -23.27 5.73
CA ASP A 425 -4.93 -21.92 6.22
C ASP A 425 -4.93 -21.77 7.73
N ASP A 426 -4.25 -20.71 8.16
CA ASP A 426 -4.14 -20.13 9.50
C ASP A 426 -5.44 -20.04 10.30
N TYR A 427 -6.59 -20.20 9.67
CA TYR A 427 -7.87 -20.32 10.37
C TYR A 427 -7.82 -21.40 11.46
N PHE A 428 -7.13 -22.47 11.16
CA PHE A 428 -6.99 -23.60 12.09
C PHE A 428 -6.15 -23.24 13.33
N ILE A 429 -5.10 -22.42 13.16
CA ILE A 429 -4.28 -21.95 14.27
C ILE A 429 -5.10 -21.04 15.19
N PHE A 430 -5.78 -20.03 14.61
CA PHE A 430 -6.64 -19.14 15.38
C PHE A 430 -7.73 -19.89 16.11
N GLN A 431 -8.37 -20.86 15.47
CA GLN A 431 -9.42 -21.65 16.08
C GLN A 431 -8.88 -22.53 17.21
N ARG A 432 -7.71 -23.13 17.04
CA ARG A 432 -7.06 -23.93 18.07
C ARG A 432 -6.67 -23.08 19.28
N PHE A 433 -6.09 -21.91 19.06
CA PHE A 433 -5.68 -21.02 20.16
C PHE A 433 -6.85 -20.33 20.83
N ALA A 434 -7.81 -19.83 20.06
CA ALA A 434 -9.03 -19.21 20.59
C ALA A 434 -9.90 -20.23 21.35
N GLY A 435 -9.85 -21.51 20.96
CA GLY A 435 -10.56 -22.60 21.62
C GLY A 435 -9.85 -23.19 22.84
N GLN A 436 -8.61 -22.76 23.14
CA GLN A 436 -7.90 -23.24 24.31
C GLN A 436 -8.49 -22.70 25.60
N ALA A 437 -8.64 -23.58 26.59
CA ALA A 437 -9.07 -23.16 27.91
C ALA A 437 -8.02 -22.24 28.56
N PRO A 438 -8.45 -21.22 29.31
CA PRO A 438 -7.52 -20.35 30.01
C PRO A 438 -6.75 -21.07 31.15
N THR A 439 -7.10 -22.30 31.43
CA THR A 439 -6.39 -23.21 32.34
C THR A 439 -5.41 -24.13 31.64
N SER A 440 -5.26 -24.01 30.31
CA SER A 440 -4.30 -24.80 29.55
C SER A 440 -2.87 -24.57 30.04
N ARG A 441 -2.13 -25.63 30.18
CA ARG A 441 -0.72 -25.61 30.62
C ARG A 441 0.17 -25.26 29.44
N ILE A 442 0.79 -24.09 29.49
CA ILE A 442 1.68 -23.61 28.41
C ILE A 442 3.07 -24.19 28.57
N TYR A 443 3.59 -24.15 29.81
CA TYR A 443 4.91 -24.61 30.15
C TYR A 443 4.82 -25.78 31.14
N ASN A 444 5.82 -26.67 31.13
CA ASN A 444 5.96 -27.66 32.17
C ASN A 444 6.11 -26.97 33.53
N THR A 445 5.66 -27.61 34.58
CA THR A 445 5.79 -27.08 35.94
C THR A 445 7.06 -27.66 36.57
N ASN A 446 7.91 -26.81 37.09
CA ASN A 446 9.07 -27.21 37.87
C ASN A 446 8.66 -27.78 39.25
N PRO A 447 9.51 -28.53 39.93
CA PRO A 447 9.23 -29.08 41.25
C PRO A 447 8.88 -28.02 42.32
N ASP A 448 9.30 -26.77 42.13
CA ASP A 448 9.00 -25.64 43.02
C ASP A 448 7.69 -24.92 42.68
N GLY A 449 6.97 -25.41 41.67
CA GLY A 449 5.71 -24.80 41.19
C GLY A 449 5.85 -23.68 40.15
N SER A 450 7.08 -23.27 39.81
CA SER A 450 7.33 -22.28 38.79
C SER A 450 7.13 -22.85 37.39
N SER A 451 6.84 -21.98 36.44
CA SER A 451 6.79 -22.37 35.02
C SER A 451 8.20 -22.63 34.49
N SER A 452 8.40 -23.77 33.83
CA SER A 452 9.67 -24.06 33.17
C SER A 452 9.86 -23.26 31.90
N LYS A 453 11.04 -23.33 31.29
CA LYS A 453 11.29 -22.77 29.95
C LYS A 453 10.85 -23.71 28.83
N ASN A 454 10.49 -24.95 29.17
CA ASN A 454 10.07 -25.96 28.19
C ASN A 454 8.57 -25.94 28.05
N TYR A 455 8.11 -25.83 26.80
CA TYR A 455 6.70 -25.96 26.51
C TYR A 455 6.15 -27.32 26.91
N ASN A 456 4.93 -27.31 27.41
CA ASN A 456 4.22 -28.57 27.67
C ASN A 456 3.68 -29.11 26.34
N PRO A 457 4.02 -30.31 25.89
CA PRO A 457 3.59 -30.84 24.60
C PRO A 457 2.08 -31.15 24.53
N GLY A 458 1.34 -30.97 25.63
CA GLY A 458 -0.08 -31.28 25.68
C GLY A 458 -0.35 -32.74 25.41
N SER A 459 -0.18 -33.59 26.40
CA SER A 459 -0.41 -35.01 26.21
C SER A 459 -1.84 -35.33 25.86
N ASN A 460 -2.05 -36.06 24.77
CA ASN A 460 -3.24 -36.84 24.42
C ASN A 460 -4.56 -36.10 24.11
N SER A 461 -4.61 -34.76 23.97
CA SER A 461 -5.87 -34.11 23.61
C SER A 461 -6.10 -33.99 22.11
N GLY A 462 -5.26 -34.53 21.25
CA GLY A 462 -5.30 -34.29 19.79
C GLY A 462 -4.96 -32.86 19.38
N PHE A 463 -4.73 -31.99 20.35
CA PHE A 463 -4.36 -30.60 20.21
C PHE A 463 -3.06 -30.36 20.98
N GLY A 464 -1.93 -30.68 20.38
CA GLY A 464 -0.62 -30.35 20.97
C GLY A 464 -0.51 -28.82 21.18
N ASN A 465 0.18 -28.43 22.25
CA ASN A 465 0.64 -27.05 22.34
C ASN A 465 1.55 -26.75 21.15
N PRO A 466 1.51 -25.56 20.58
CA PRO A 466 2.30 -25.17 19.41
C PRO A 466 3.80 -25.17 19.69
#